data_86714a1083ba4ebadc3d98af49d65b76
#
_entry.id   86714a1083ba4ebadc3d98af49d65b76
#
_cell.length_a   1.000
_cell.length_b   1.000
_cell.length_c   1.000
_cell.angle_alpha   90.00
_cell.angle_beta   90.00
_cell.angle_gamma   90.00
#
_symmetry.space_group_name_H-M   'P 1'
#
loop_
_entity.id
_entity.type
_entity.pdbx_description
1 polymer ?
#
loop_
_entity_poly.entity_id
_entity_poly.type
_entity_poly.pdbx_seq_one_letter_code
_entity_poly.pdbx_strand_id
1 'polypeptide(L)'
;MNIAILSNGNINYSTLRLKEEAKKRGHRVKVIKYKNCYVSIDEQHPKVIYSGREIGEFDVVIPRIASYMTRYGTAVLRQLEMAYSRTFFMNRSIAIMRSRDKLRSTQLLARAGVAIPKTVFSRNETDIDVLLDEIGGTPAIIKLARGTHGNGVVLAETKKAATSVLQAFYLTNSDGTNVLLQEFIRESAGTDIRAFVVGSQVVASMKRQSLDGDFRSNLHKGGEGAIVKLTDAERKMCVRAARAMGLIVAGVDLMRSQRGPLILEVNASPGFGIEKVTKRNVAGKIIEYIERNAKRQPRKDKIGA
;
A
#
# COMPACT_ATOMS: atom_id res chain seq x y z
N MET A 1 13.84 -23.13 -4.40
CA MET A 1 12.46 -22.83 -4.81
C MET A 1 12.46 -22.12 -6.15
N ASN A 2 11.39 -22.30 -6.92
CA ASN A 2 11.09 -21.54 -8.13
C ASN A 2 10.23 -20.33 -7.76
N ILE A 3 10.76 -19.11 -7.89
CA ILE A 3 10.11 -17.88 -7.47
C ILE A 3 9.75 -17.03 -8.70
N ALA A 4 8.48 -16.66 -8.86
CA ALA A 4 8.06 -15.66 -9.82
C ALA A 4 7.93 -14.29 -9.15
N ILE A 5 8.46 -13.27 -9.79
CA ILE A 5 8.23 -11.86 -9.40
C ILE A 5 7.35 -11.23 -10.49
N LEU A 6 6.09 -10.93 -10.15
CA LEU A 6 5.20 -10.20 -11.04
C LEU A 6 5.54 -8.71 -10.96
N SER A 7 6.16 -8.15 -11.99
CA SER A 7 6.59 -6.78 -12.03
C SER A 7 6.27 -6.12 -13.37
N ASN A 8 6.27 -4.81 -13.44
CA ASN A 8 6.09 -4.08 -14.70
C ASN A 8 7.38 -4.01 -15.55
N GLY A 9 8.50 -4.54 -15.04
CA GLY A 9 9.79 -4.60 -15.74
C GLY A 9 10.95 -4.89 -14.80
N ASN A 10 12.10 -5.21 -15.40
CA ASN A 10 13.34 -5.53 -14.67
C ASN A 10 14.08 -4.32 -14.10
N ILE A 11 13.67 -3.09 -14.45
CA ILE A 11 14.41 -1.85 -14.16
C ILE A 11 14.10 -1.30 -12.76
N ASN A 12 13.05 -1.79 -12.12
CA ASN A 12 12.65 -1.31 -10.80
C ASN A 12 13.61 -1.83 -9.72
N TYR A 13 14.22 -0.91 -8.96
CA TYR A 13 15.16 -1.22 -7.87
C TYR A 13 14.68 -2.34 -6.95
N SER A 14 13.42 -2.27 -6.51
CA SER A 14 12.86 -3.30 -5.62
C SER A 14 12.79 -4.68 -6.25
N THR A 15 12.51 -4.76 -7.55
CA THR A 15 12.47 -6.02 -8.31
C THR A 15 13.87 -6.60 -8.46
N LEU A 16 14.87 -5.75 -8.76
CA LEU A 16 16.27 -6.17 -8.85
C LEU A 16 16.77 -6.70 -7.51
N ARG A 17 16.52 -5.97 -6.42
CA ARG A 17 16.92 -6.39 -5.07
C ARG A 17 16.32 -7.74 -4.68
N LEU A 18 15.03 -7.96 -4.93
CA LEU A 18 14.39 -9.26 -4.68
C LEU A 18 15.02 -10.39 -5.50
N LYS A 19 15.29 -10.12 -6.80
CA LYS A 19 15.94 -11.09 -7.68
C LYS A 19 17.34 -11.46 -7.21
N GLU A 20 18.13 -10.46 -6.82
CA GLU A 20 19.50 -10.63 -6.31
C GLU A 20 19.52 -11.45 -5.02
N GLU A 21 18.71 -11.05 -4.03
CA GLU A 21 18.68 -11.74 -2.73
C GLU A 21 18.16 -13.19 -2.86
N ALA A 22 17.15 -13.41 -3.70
CA ALA A 22 16.65 -14.76 -3.94
C ALA A 22 17.71 -15.65 -4.63
N LYS A 23 18.41 -15.14 -5.65
CA LYS A 23 19.51 -15.86 -6.30
C LYS A 23 20.67 -16.15 -5.37
N LYS A 24 21.09 -15.17 -4.55
CA LYS A 24 22.13 -15.32 -3.53
C LYS A 24 21.83 -16.46 -2.56
N ARG A 25 20.54 -16.75 -2.32
CA ARG A 25 20.07 -17.83 -1.44
C ARG A 25 19.77 -19.14 -2.20
N GLY A 26 20.22 -19.26 -3.47
CA GLY A 26 20.08 -20.48 -4.26
C GLY A 26 18.72 -20.72 -4.88
N HIS A 27 17.86 -19.69 -4.98
CA HIS A 27 16.54 -19.83 -5.61
C HIS A 27 16.57 -19.54 -7.11
N ARG A 28 15.75 -20.25 -7.89
CA ARG A 28 15.50 -19.90 -9.29
C ARG A 28 14.47 -18.78 -9.36
N VAL A 29 14.76 -17.71 -10.10
CA VAL A 29 13.90 -16.52 -10.16
C VAL A 29 13.54 -16.17 -11.59
N LYS A 30 12.23 -16.07 -11.87
CA LYS A 30 11.68 -15.57 -13.13
C LYS A 30 10.94 -14.25 -12.85
N VAL A 31 11.32 -13.18 -13.55
CA VAL A 31 10.58 -11.92 -13.53
C VAL A 31 9.58 -11.95 -14.68
N ILE A 32 8.31 -11.78 -14.34
CA ILE A 32 7.20 -11.82 -15.28
C ILE A 32 6.61 -10.41 -15.39
N LYS A 33 6.63 -9.86 -16.60
CA LYS A 33 6.00 -8.57 -16.91
C LYS A 33 4.49 -8.77 -16.99
N TYR A 34 3.77 -8.56 -15.88
CA TYR A 34 2.33 -8.85 -15.82
C TYR A 34 1.51 -8.05 -16.86
N LYS A 35 1.99 -6.90 -17.35
CA LYS A 35 1.34 -6.17 -18.45
C LYS A 35 1.30 -6.93 -19.78
N ASN A 36 2.19 -7.91 -19.94
CA ASN A 36 2.27 -8.76 -21.12
C ASN A 36 1.61 -10.13 -20.89
N CYS A 37 1.00 -10.33 -19.71
CA CYS A 37 0.18 -11.49 -19.44
C CYS A 37 -1.24 -11.25 -19.96
N TYR A 38 -1.92 -12.28 -20.36
CA TYR A 38 -3.37 -12.31 -20.49
C TYR A 38 -3.94 -13.54 -19.79
N VAL A 39 -5.16 -13.43 -19.32
CA VAL A 39 -5.87 -14.51 -18.65
C VAL A 39 -6.77 -15.22 -19.65
N SER A 40 -6.73 -16.54 -19.66
CA SER A 40 -7.70 -17.37 -20.37
C SER A 40 -8.66 -17.92 -19.33
N ILE A 41 -9.94 -17.63 -19.53
CA ILE A 41 -11.00 -18.01 -18.60
C ILE A 41 -11.79 -19.13 -19.26
N ASP A 42 -11.71 -20.30 -18.65
CA ASP A 42 -12.33 -21.51 -19.05
C ASP A 42 -12.82 -22.21 -17.79
N GLU A 43 -13.92 -22.90 -17.83
CA GLU A 43 -14.55 -23.53 -16.66
C GLU A 43 -13.66 -24.59 -15.99
N GLN A 44 -12.82 -25.27 -16.78
CA GLN A 44 -11.99 -26.38 -16.32
C GLN A 44 -10.51 -25.97 -16.13
N HIS A 45 -10.02 -24.94 -16.86
CA HIS A 45 -8.60 -24.62 -16.95
C HIS A 45 -8.31 -23.12 -16.91
N PRO A 46 -8.54 -22.46 -15.73
CA PRO A 46 -8.16 -21.06 -15.56
C PRO A 46 -6.64 -20.92 -15.68
N LYS A 47 -6.14 -20.23 -16.71
CA LYS A 47 -4.70 -20.11 -16.97
C LYS A 47 -4.27 -18.69 -17.28
N VAL A 48 -2.99 -18.44 -17.05
CA VAL A 48 -2.33 -17.19 -17.42
C VAL A 48 -1.31 -17.47 -18.50
N ILE A 49 -1.39 -16.72 -19.58
CA ILE A 49 -0.48 -16.82 -20.73
C ILE A 49 0.51 -15.68 -20.69
N TYR A 50 1.78 -15.98 -20.90
CA TYR A 50 2.87 -15.02 -21.00
C TYR A 50 3.79 -15.39 -22.16
N SER A 51 4.00 -14.48 -23.10
CA SER A 51 4.80 -14.71 -24.30
C SER A 51 4.34 -15.96 -25.10
N GLY A 52 3.02 -16.09 -25.28
CA GLY A 52 2.41 -17.18 -26.07
C GLY A 52 2.36 -18.55 -25.38
N ARG A 53 2.80 -18.66 -24.14
CA ARG A 53 2.81 -19.92 -23.37
C ARG A 53 2.17 -19.78 -22.02
N GLU A 54 1.58 -20.85 -21.50
CA GLU A 54 1.12 -20.89 -20.12
C GLU A 54 2.29 -20.69 -19.16
N ILE A 55 2.07 -19.91 -18.10
CA ILE A 55 3.13 -19.56 -17.14
C ILE A 55 3.62 -20.80 -16.37
N GLY A 56 2.75 -21.72 -16.03
CA GLY A 56 3.04 -22.86 -15.17
C GLY A 56 3.10 -22.49 -13.68
N GLU A 57 3.25 -23.51 -12.84
CA GLU A 57 3.27 -23.37 -11.38
C GLU A 57 4.64 -22.91 -10.86
N PHE A 58 4.63 -22.08 -9.82
CA PHE A 58 5.79 -21.67 -9.04
C PHE A 58 5.61 -22.06 -7.58
N ASP A 59 6.70 -22.26 -6.85
CA ASP A 59 6.63 -22.42 -5.40
C ASP A 59 6.13 -21.12 -4.73
N VAL A 60 6.53 -19.96 -5.30
CA VAL A 60 6.22 -18.64 -4.74
C VAL A 60 5.97 -17.62 -5.85
N VAL A 61 4.97 -16.78 -5.64
CA VAL A 61 4.70 -15.58 -6.45
C VAL A 61 4.81 -14.33 -5.58
N ILE A 62 5.69 -13.41 -5.96
CA ILE A 62 5.88 -12.10 -5.32
C ILE A 62 5.27 -11.01 -6.21
N PRO A 63 4.10 -10.44 -5.87
CA PRO A 63 3.50 -9.37 -6.65
C PRO A 63 4.15 -8.03 -6.34
N ARG A 64 4.63 -7.35 -7.39
CA ARG A 64 5.12 -5.97 -7.39
C ARG A 64 4.27 -5.14 -8.35
N ILE A 65 2.96 -5.09 -8.04
CA ILE A 65 1.96 -4.44 -8.89
C ILE A 65 2.03 -2.92 -8.68
N ALA A 66 2.20 -2.18 -9.78
CA ALA A 66 2.16 -0.73 -9.77
C ALA A 66 0.74 -0.20 -9.48
N SER A 67 0.64 0.95 -8.82
CA SER A 67 -0.65 1.53 -8.41
C SER A 67 -1.58 1.82 -9.60
N TYR A 68 -1.05 2.38 -10.68
CA TYR A 68 -1.82 2.70 -11.89
C TYR A 68 -2.29 1.47 -12.69
N MET A 69 -1.75 0.28 -12.39
CA MET A 69 -2.16 -0.99 -13.00
C MET A 69 -2.81 -1.95 -11.99
N THR A 70 -3.29 -1.45 -10.88
CA THR A 70 -3.87 -2.27 -9.80
C THR A 70 -4.92 -3.24 -10.33
N ARG A 71 -5.90 -2.74 -11.09
CA ARG A 71 -7.02 -3.55 -11.60
C ARG A 71 -6.54 -4.72 -12.46
N TYR A 72 -5.66 -4.44 -13.42
CA TYR A 72 -5.14 -5.46 -14.31
C TYR A 72 -4.18 -6.43 -13.61
N GLY A 73 -3.20 -5.89 -12.88
CA GLY A 73 -2.21 -6.73 -12.19
C GLY A 73 -2.81 -7.64 -11.13
N THR A 74 -3.84 -7.18 -10.41
CA THR A 74 -4.57 -8.03 -9.46
C THR A 74 -5.47 -9.04 -10.15
N ALA A 75 -5.99 -8.77 -11.36
CA ALA A 75 -6.72 -9.76 -12.14
C ALA A 75 -5.80 -10.92 -12.57
N VAL A 76 -4.61 -10.62 -13.08
CA VAL A 76 -3.60 -11.63 -13.41
C VAL A 76 -3.19 -12.43 -12.17
N LEU A 77 -2.93 -11.75 -11.05
CA LEU A 77 -2.57 -12.42 -9.80
C LEU A 77 -3.68 -13.33 -9.28
N ARG A 78 -4.93 -12.88 -9.32
CA ARG A 78 -6.10 -13.68 -8.90
C ARG A 78 -6.28 -14.92 -9.76
N GLN A 79 -6.04 -14.80 -11.07
CA GLN A 79 -6.09 -15.97 -11.96
C GLN A 79 -5.04 -17.01 -11.57
N LEU A 80 -3.81 -16.58 -11.24
CA LEU A 80 -2.77 -17.48 -10.73
C LEU A 80 -3.16 -18.10 -9.37
N GLU A 81 -3.81 -17.33 -8.50
CA GLU A 81 -4.31 -17.82 -7.20
C GLU A 81 -5.38 -18.90 -7.34
N MET A 82 -6.19 -18.82 -8.40
CA MET A 82 -7.21 -19.85 -8.73
C MET A 82 -6.60 -21.07 -9.42
N ALA A 83 -5.66 -20.85 -10.32
CA ALA A 83 -5.01 -21.94 -11.09
C ALA A 83 -4.06 -22.79 -10.24
N TYR A 84 -3.34 -22.19 -9.28
CA TYR A 84 -2.24 -22.85 -8.56
C TYR A 84 -2.42 -22.79 -7.05
N SER A 85 -3.17 -23.74 -6.50
CA SER A 85 -3.52 -23.80 -5.07
C SER A 85 -2.35 -24.06 -4.12
N ARG A 86 -1.26 -24.66 -4.61
CA ARG A 86 -0.05 -24.96 -3.82
C ARG A 86 0.95 -23.81 -3.79
N THR A 87 0.81 -22.84 -4.69
CA THR A 87 1.70 -21.68 -4.77
C THR A 87 1.54 -20.77 -3.55
N PHE A 88 2.64 -20.35 -2.97
CA PHE A 88 2.63 -19.32 -1.91
C PHE A 88 2.62 -17.92 -2.53
N PHE A 89 1.57 -17.16 -2.27
CA PHE A 89 1.43 -15.78 -2.75
C PHE A 89 1.84 -14.79 -1.67
N MET A 90 2.93 -14.05 -1.92
CA MET A 90 3.40 -12.98 -1.04
C MET A 90 2.59 -11.71 -1.29
N ASN A 91 1.56 -11.47 -0.52
CA ASN A 91 0.39 -10.61 -0.73
C ASN A 91 -0.58 -11.15 -1.80
N ARG A 92 -1.77 -11.47 -1.37
CA ARG A 92 -2.85 -11.92 -2.26
C ARG A 92 -3.51 -10.74 -2.97
N SER A 93 -4.14 -11.03 -4.10
CA SER A 93 -4.83 -10.03 -4.93
C SER A 93 -5.84 -9.21 -4.16
N ILE A 94 -6.65 -9.88 -3.33
CA ILE A 94 -7.68 -9.20 -2.51
C ILE A 94 -7.05 -8.26 -1.46
N ALA A 95 -5.94 -8.62 -0.84
CA ALA A 95 -5.25 -7.79 0.13
C ALA A 95 -4.65 -6.54 -0.53
N ILE A 96 -4.12 -6.69 -1.74
CA ILE A 96 -3.63 -5.56 -2.54
C ILE A 96 -4.78 -4.61 -2.88
N MET A 97 -5.93 -5.13 -3.31
CA MET A 97 -7.10 -4.32 -3.64
C MET A 97 -7.63 -3.55 -2.43
N ARG A 98 -7.72 -4.19 -1.25
CA ARG A 98 -8.12 -3.52 0.01
C ARG A 98 -7.23 -2.32 0.34
N SER A 99 -5.92 -2.50 0.25
CA SER A 99 -4.97 -1.44 0.59
C SER A 99 -4.92 -0.31 -0.45
N ARG A 100 -5.40 -0.54 -1.67
CA ARG A 100 -5.46 0.45 -2.76
C ARG A 100 -6.72 1.30 -2.74
N ASP A 101 -7.75 0.81 -2.10
CA ASP A 101 -9.00 1.55 -1.87
C ASP A 101 -8.88 2.31 -0.55
N LYS A 102 -8.76 3.63 -0.63
CA LYS A 102 -8.55 4.48 0.56
C LYS A 102 -9.69 4.38 1.55
N LEU A 103 -10.94 4.38 1.09
CA LEU A 103 -12.09 4.28 1.98
C LEU A 103 -12.11 2.92 2.67
N ARG A 104 -12.04 1.84 1.90
CA ARG A 104 -12.04 0.48 2.44
C ARG A 104 -10.87 0.25 3.39
N SER A 105 -9.68 0.75 3.05
CA SER A 105 -8.49 0.69 3.92
C SER A 105 -8.75 1.39 5.26
N THR A 106 -9.28 2.62 5.23
CA THR A 106 -9.61 3.39 6.43
C THR A 106 -10.65 2.68 7.29
N GLN A 107 -11.72 2.15 6.70
CA GLN A 107 -12.75 1.38 7.41
C GLN A 107 -12.18 0.12 8.07
N LEU A 108 -11.31 -0.62 7.37
CA LEU A 108 -10.67 -1.83 7.90
C LEU A 108 -9.69 -1.52 9.03
N LEU A 109 -8.94 -0.42 8.96
CA LEU A 109 -8.07 0.05 10.02
C LEU A 109 -8.88 0.41 11.27
N ALA A 110 -9.96 1.19 11.11
CA ALA A 110 -10.85 1.56 12.21
C ALA A 110 -11.47 0.32 12.87
N ARG A 111 -12.01 -0.61 12.08
CA ARG A 111 -12.56 -1.89 12.57
C ARG A 111 -11.53 -2.72 13.34
N ALA A 112 -10.28 -2.66 12.95
CA ALA A 112 -9.19 -3.36 13.63
C ALA A 112 -8.68 -2.64 14.90
N GLY A 113 -9.29 -1.53 15.31
CA GLY A 113 -8.85 -0.73 16.45
C GLY A 113 -7.48 -0.09 16.24
N VAL A 114 -7.14 0.24 14.99
CA VAL A 114 -5.92 0.97 14.64
C VAL A 114 -6.26 2.46 14.64
N ALA A 115 -5.51 3.23 15.42
CA ALA A 115 -5.72 4.68 15.46
C ALA A 115 -5.37 5.31 14.11
N ILE A 116 -6.29 6.12 13.60
CA ILE A 116 -6.21 6.85 12.33
C ILE A 116 -6.62 8.31 12.56
N PRO A 117 -6.23 9.24 11.69
CA PRO A 117 -6.81 10.58 11.70
C PRO A 117 -8.33 10.51 11.51
N LYS A 118 -9.08 11.40 12.16
CA LYS A 118 -10.53 11.52 11.92
C LYS A 118 -10.77 11.69 10.43
N THR A 119 -11.66 10.90 9.87
CA THR A 119 -11.89 10.86 8.44
C THR A 119 -13.39 10.76 8.15
N VAL A 120 -13.88 11.63 7.29
CA VAL A 120 -15.24 11.59 6.75
C VAL A 120 -15.17 11.31 5.26
N PHE A 121 -16.11 10.54 4.77
CA PHE A 121 -16.26 10.23 3.36
C PHE A 121 -17.60 10.73 2.88
N SER A 122 -17.60 11.53 1.83
CA SER A 122 -18.83 12.10 1.27
C SER A 122 -18.81 12.07 -0.25
N ARG A 123 -20.01 12.03 -0.79
CA ARG A 123 -20.34 12.25 -2.19
C ARG A 123 -21.25 13.46 -2.38
N ASN A 124 -21.69 14.07 -1.28
CA ASN A 124 -22.62 15.19 -1.26
C ASN A 124 -21.87 16.48 -0.94
N GLU A 125 -22.12 17.52 -1.74
CA GLU A 125 -21.51 18.86 -1.58
C GLU A 125 -22.32 19.79 -0.67
N THR A 126 -23.54 19.42 -0.28
CA THR A 126 -24.47 20.33 0.42
C THR A 126 -24.16 20.52 1.91
N ASP A 127 -23.47 19.57 2.53
CA ASP A 127 -23.26 19.53 3.99
C ASP A 127 -21.80 19.78 4.39
N ILE A 128 -21.09 20.64 3.65
CA ILE A 128 -19.64 20.87 3.84
C ILE A 128 -19.31 21.27 5.29
N ASP A 129 -20.15 22.06 5.91
CA ASP A 129 -19.99 22.52 7.29
C ASP A 129 -20.01 21.35 8.27
N VAL A 130 -21.01 20.50 8.14
CA VAL A 130 -21.14 19.28 8.95
C VAL A 130 -19.94 18.36 8.75
N LEU A 131 -19.51 18.18 7.48
CA LEU A 131 -18.35 17.36 7.17
C LEU A 131 -17.05 17.87 7.81
N LEU A 132 -16.86 19.19 7.82
CA LEU A 132 -15.71 19.83 8.46
C LEU A 132 -15.78 19.69 9.99
N ASP A 133 -16.93 19.91 10.59
CA ASP A 133 -17.13 19.80 12.05
C ASP A 133 -16.82 18.39 12.56
N GLU A 134 -17.22 17.35 11.80
CA GLU A 134 -16.94 15.93 12.13
C GLU A 134 -15.44 15.62 12.22
N ILE A 135 -14.61 16.31 11.46
CA ILE A 135 -13.14 16.13 11.50
C ILE A 135 -12.43 17.13 12.42
N GLY A 136 -13.17 18.04 13.06
CA GLY A 136 -12.64 19.07 13.97
C GLY A 136 -12.29 20.38 13.29
N GLY A 137 -12.86 20.67 12.12
CA GLY A 137 -12.73 21.95 11.41
C GLY A 137 -11.53 22.01 10.47
N THR A 138 -11.10 23.25 10.21
CA THR A 138 -9.92 23.54 9.39
C THR A 138 -8.70 23.91 10.25
N PRO A 139 -7.47 23.66 9.76
CA PRO A 139 -7.10 23.10 8.46
C PRO A 139 -7.53 21.65 8.29
N ALA A 140 -7.90 21.29 7.06
CA ALA A 140 -8.37 19.95 6.71
C ALA A 140 -7.61 19.38 5.50
N ILE A 141 -7.40 18.08 5.46
CA ILE A 141 -6.85 17.39 4.29
C ILE A 141 -8.00 16.85 3.46
N ILE A 142 -8.08 17.27 2.20
CA ILE A 142 -9.08 16.80 1.23
C ILE A 142 -8.39 15.87 0.25
N LYS A 143 -8.92 14.66 0.08
CA LYS A 143 -8.34 13.62 -0.77
C LYS A 143 -9.39 13.08 -1.74
N LEU A 144 -9.02 12.98 -3.01
CA LEU A 144 -9.79 12.15 -3.94
C LEU A 144 -9.67 10.68 -3.54
N ALA A 145 -10.78 9.95 -3.54
CA ALA A 145 -10.80 8.52 -3.22
C ALA A 145 -9.91 7.71 -4.20
N ARG A 146 -9.82 8.17 -5.45
CA ARG A 146 -8.93 7.62 -6.48
C ARG A 146 -7.77 8.60 -6.71
N GLY A 147 -6.55 8.15 -6.49
CA GLY A 147 -5.32 8.95 -6.68
C GLY A 147 -4.13 8.27 -6.01
N THR A 148 -2.93 8.49 -6.55
CA THR A 148 -1.68 7.88 -6.06
C THR A 148 -0.58 8.92 -5.97
N HIS A 149 0.42 8.67 -5.11
CA HIS A 149 1.62 9.52 -4.95
C HIS A 149 1.33 10.96 -4.50
N GLY A 150 0.25 11.18 -3.74
CA GLY A 150 -0.14 12.52 -3.27
C GLY A 150 -0.84 13.39 -4.33
N ASN A 151 -1.15 12.84 -5.51
CA ASN A 151 -2.02 13.52 -6.48
C ASN A 151 -3.46 13.49 -5.98
N GLY A 152 -4.16 14.63 -6.07
CA GLY A 152 -5.51 14.79 -5.54
C GLY A 152 -5.57 14.82 -4.00
N VAL A 153 -4.51 15.33 -3.34
CA VAL A 153 -4.47 15.62 -1.90
C VAL A 153 -4.19 17.11 -1.73
N VAL A 154 -5.09 17.80 -1.07
CA VAL A 154 -5.04 19.25 -0.86
C VAL A 154 -5.14 19.55 0.63
N LEU A 155 -4.34 20.50 1.14
CA LEU A 155 -4.52 21.12 2.44
C LEU A 155 -5.41 22.34 2.26
N ALA A 156 -6.55 22.36 2.93
CA ALA A 156 -7.45 23.49 2.99
C ALA A 156 -7.30 24.17 4.36
N GLU A 157 -6.66 25.33 4.38
CA GLU A 157 -6.35 26.05 5.63
C GLU A 157 -7.56 26.76 6.22
N THR A 158 -8.52 27.11 5.38
CA THR A 158 -9.75 27.80 5.77
C THR A 158 -10.99 27.07 5.24
N LYS A 159 -12.13 27.29 5.89
CA LYS A 159 -13.44 26.79 5.46
C LYS A 159 -13.74 27.20 4.01
N LYS A 160 -13.48 28.46 3.65
CA LYS A 160 -13.69 28.95 2.28
C LYS A 160 -12.84 28.19 1.25
N ALA A 161 -11.56 27.92 1.59
CA ALA A 161 -10.70 27.10 0.73
C ALA A 161 -11.20 25.66 0.61
N ALA A 162 -11.63 25.07 1.74
CA ALA A 162 -12.21 23.71 1.74
C ALA A 162 -13.45 23.61 0.84
N THR A 163 -14.37 24.57 0.97
CA THR A 163 -15.57 24.67 0.14
C THR A 163 -15.22 24.74 -1.35
N SER A 164 -14.32 25.65 -1.73
CA SER A 164 -13.91 25.81 -3.13
C SER A 164 -13.28 24.55 -3.71
N VAL A 165 -12.42 23.87 -2.95
CA VAL A 165 -11.78 22.60 -3.38
C VAL A 165 -12.81 21.49 -3.52
N LEU A 166 -13.74 21.35 -2.59
CA LEU A 166 -14.79 20.33 -2.64
C LEU A 166 -15.70 20.54 -3.84
N GLN A 167 -16.16 21.77 -4.06
CA GLN A 167 -16.97 22.11 -5.24
C GLN A 167 -16.23 21.78 -6.54
N ALA A 168 -14.94 22.18 -6.66
CA ALA A 168 -14.15 21.84 -7.83
C ALA A 168 -14.03 20.33 -8.04
N PHE A 169 -13.86 19.54 -6.98
CA PHE A 169 -13.78 18.08 -7.07
C PHE A 169 -15.10 17.43 -7.46
N TYR A 170 -16.24 17.95 -6.99
CA TYR A 170 -17.55 17.43 -7.35
C TYR A 170 -17.94 17.78 -8.80
N LEU A 171 -17.60 18.99 -9.27
CA LEU A 171 -17.89 19.44 -10.63
C LEU A 171 -17.11 18.71 -11.73
N THR A 172 -15.88 18.27 -11.44
CA THR A 172 -14.98 17.70 -12.45
C THR A 172 -15.28 16.24 -12.81
N ASN A 173 -16.22 15.58 -12.15
CA ASN A 173 -16.47 14.15 -12.36
C ASN A 173 -17.96 13.84 -12.49
N SER A 174 -18.40 13.59 -13.72
CA SER A 174 -19.78 13.20 -14.08
C SER A 174 -20.30 11.95 -13.37
N ASP A 175 -19.41 11.05 -12.92
CA ASP A 175 -19.75 9.81 -12.22
C ASP A 175 -19.85 9.95 -10.70
N GLY A 176 -19.84 11.19 -10.17
CA GLY A 176 -19.86 11.49 -8.73
C GLY A 176 -18.51 11.18 -8.06
N THR A 177 -17.77 12.24 -7.74
CA THR A 177 -16.48 12.12 -7.08
C THR A 177 -16.67 11.79 -5.61
N ASN A 178 -16.06 10.70 -5.19
CA ASN A 178 -15.96 10.36 -3.79
C ASN A 178 -14.76 11.08 -3.18
N VAL A 179 -15.00 11.86 -2.14
CA VAL A 179 -13.98 12.65 -1.44
C VAL A 179 -13.83 12.16 0.00
N LEU A 180 -12.60 12.09 0.47
CA LEU A 180 -12.29 11.92 1.89
C LEU A 180 -11.81 13.25 2.44
N LEU A 181 -12.46 13.71 3.51
CA LEU A 181 -11.99 14.79 4.37
C LEU A 181 -11.31 14.15 5.58
N GLN A 182 -10.17 14.67 5.95
CA GLN A 182 -9.38 14.14 7.06
C GLN A 182 -8.81 15.28 7.89
N GLU A 183 -8.80 15.12 9.21
CA GLU A 183 -8.16 16.09 10.10
C GLU A 183 -6.69 16.29 9.74
N PHE A 184 -6.22 17.50 9.88
CA PHE A 184 -4.81 17.85 9.69
C PHE A 184 -4.05 17.71 11.00
N ILE A 185 -3.02 16.89 11.03
CA ILE A 185 -2.18 16.66 12.21
C ILE A 185 -1.06 17.70 12.20
N ARG A 186 -1.28 18.84 12.84
CA ARG A 186 -0.39 20.01 12.82
C ARG A 186 1.02 19.70 13.31
N GLU A 187 1.12 18.92 14.39
CA GLU A 187 2.38 18.55 15.03
C GLU A 187 3.28 17.64 14.17
N SER A 188 2.74 17.09 13.09
CA SER A 188 3.49 16.30 12.12
C SER A 188 3.48 16.87 10.71
N ALA A 189 3.17 18.17 10.54
CA ALA A 189 3.13 18.82 9.24
C ALA A 189 4.44 18.61 8.46
N GLY A 190 4.33 18.18 7.20
CA GLY A 190 5.49 17.90 6.33
C GLY A 190 6.34 16.70 6.75
N THR A 191 5.90 15.93 7.75
CA THR A 191 6.66 14.80 8.29
C THR A 191 5.78 13.58 8.45
N ASP A 192 6.30 12.42 8.05
CA ASP A 192 5.72 11.13 8.40
C ASP A 192 6.80 10.07 8.62
N ILE A 193 6.40 8.89 9.08
CA ILE A 193 7.27 7.76 9.28
C ILE A 193 6.78 6.61 8.41
N ARG A 194 7.67 6.06 7.57
CA ARG A 194 7.45 4.81 6.84
C ARG A 194 8.03 3.64 7.61
N ALA A 195 7.18 2.73 8.07
CA ALA A 195 7.55 1.44 8.62
C ALA A 195 7.41 0.35 7.55
N PHE A 196 8.44 -0.49 7.39
CA PHE A 196 8.40 -1.62 6.47
C PHE A 196 8.11 -2.90 7.26
N VAL A 197 6.95 -3.49 7.01
CA VAL A 197 6.47 -4.70 7.70
C VAL A 197 6.71 -5.92 6.83
N VAL A 198 7.23 -6.99 7.43
CA VAL A 198 7.32 -8.33 6.84
C VAL A 198 6.79 -9.34 7.85
N GLY A 199 5.67 -9.98 7.54
CA GLY A 199 5.00 -10.91 8.43
C GLY A 199 4.50 -10.23 9.71
N SER A 200 5.15 -10.53 10.84
CA SER A 200 4.82 -9.99 12.17
C SER A 200 5.86 -9.00 12.70
N GLN A 201 6.74 -8.49 11.85
CA GLN A 201 7.85 -7.64 12.29
C GLN A 201 7.97 -6.38 11.43
N VAL A 202 8.33 -5.26 12.05
CA VAL A 202 8.85 -4.09 11.36
C VAL A 202 10.36 -4.29 11.16
N VAL A 203 10.79 -4.45 9.91
CA VAL A 203 12.18 -4.76 9.55
C VAL A 203 13.03 -3.51 9.29
N ALA A 204 12.39 -2.41 8.93
CA ALA A 204 13.04 -1.10 8.73
C ALA A 204 12.02 0.02 9.00
N SER A 205 12.52 1.19 9.43
CA SER A 205 11.71 2.39 9.60
C SER A 205 12.53 3.64 9.30
N MET A 206 11.92 4.61 8.60
CA MET A 206 12.52 5.89 8.28
C MET A 206 11.50 7.03 8.46
N LYS A 207 11.97 8.15 8.95
CA LYS A 207 11.27 9.42 8.93
C LYS A 207 11.44 10.01 7.53
N ARG A 208 10.36 10.55 6.96
CA ARG A 208 10.40 11.33 5.73
C ARG A 208 10.01 12.77 6.07
N GLN A 209 10.69 13.70 5.48
CA GLN A 209 10.46 15.14 5.71
C GLN A 209 10.48 15.89 4.39
N SER A 210 9.51 16.77 4.19
CA SER A 210 9.49 17.73 3.10
C SER A 210 10.59 18.78 3.32
N LEU A 211 11.23 19.22 2.24
CA LEU A 211 12.27 20.26 2.28
C LEU A 211 11.73 21.63 1.90
N ASP A 212 10.62 21.69 1.19
CA ASP A 212 10.02 22.88 0.60
C ASP A 212 8.83 23.44 1.39
N GLY A 213 8.61 22.96 2.62
CA GLY A 213 7.46 23.34 3.45
C GLY A 213 6.13 22.70 2.99
N ASP A 214 6.13 21.81 1.99
CA ASP A 214 4.93 21.05 1.63
C ASP A 214 4.51 20.18 2.83
N PHE A 215 3.21 20.14 3.11
CA PHE A 215 2.66 19.26 4.15
C PHE A 215 2.82 17.76 3.81
N ARG A 216 3.18 17.44 2.57
CA ARG A 216 3.41 16.07 2.06
C ARG A 216 4.89 15.72 2.14
N SER A 217 5.22 14.63 2.82
CA SER A 217 6.60 14.15 3.09
C SER A 217 7.15 13.15 2.08
N ASN A 218 6.61 13.09 0.85
CA ASN A 218 6.95 12.06 -0.13
C ASN A 218 8.39 12.22 -0.68
N LEU A 219 9.25 11.19 -0.50
CA LEU A 219 10.62 11.16 -1.04
C LEU A 219 10.69 11.36 -2.57
N HIS A 220 9.67 10.95 -3.32
CA HIS A 220 9.61 11.15 -4.78
C HIS A 220 9.42 12.61 -5.19
N LYS A 221 9.11 13.48 -4.25
CA LYS A 221 8.96 14.93 -4.43
C LYS A 221 10.13 15.72 -3.83
N GLY A 222 11.31 15.09 -3.63
CA GLY A 222 12.48 15.75 -3.10
C GLY A 222 12.61 15.73 -1.58
N GLY A 223 11.75 15.01 -0.85
CA GLY A 223 11.87 14.90 0.60
C GLY A 223 13.10 14.11 1.05
N GLU A 224 13.60 14.39 2.23
CA GLU A 224 14.69 13.67 2.87
C GLU A 224 14.21 12.51 3.74
N GLY A 225 15.05 11.47 3.83
CA GLY A 225 14.81 10.31 4.67
C GLY A 225 15.87 10.18 5.77
N ALA A 226 15.45 10.02 7.02
CA ALA A 226 16.33 9.76 8.16
C ALA A 226 15.94 8.47 8.89
N ILE A 227 16.92 7.81 9.51
CA ILE A 227 16.63 6.63 10.35
C ILE A 227 15.82 7.09 11.57
N VAL A 228 14.76 6.35 11.88
CA VAL A 228 13.96 6.59 13.08
C VAL A 228 13.74 5.30 13.85
N LYS A 229 13.86 5.35 15.17
CA LYS A 229 13.50 4.24 16.06
C LYS A 229 12.02 4.32 16.41
N LEU A 230 11.28 3.25 16.16
CA LEU A 230 9.89 3.11 16.59
C LEU A 230 9.81 2.59 18.01
N THR A 231 8.82 3.06 18.75
CA THR A 231 8.41 2.45 20.03
C THR A 231 7.78 1.07 19.78
N ASP A 232 7.66 0.27 20.83
CA ASP A 232 6.99 -1.04 20.71
C ASP A 232 5.50 -0.91 20.39
N ALA A 233 4.84 0.13 20.89
CA ALA A 233 3.46 0.45 20.55
C ALA A 233 3.30 0.77 19.05
N GLU A 234 4.18 1.61 18.49
CA GLU A 234 4.20 1.93 17.05
C GLU A 234 4.46 0.69 16.20
N ARG A 235 5.42 -0.17 16.60
CA ARG A 235 5.69 -1.44 15.90
C ARG A 235 4.47 -2.36 15.89
N LYS A 236 3.84 -2.55 17.04
CA LYS A 236 2.63 -3.38 17.17
C LYS A 236 1.48 -2.82 16.34
N MET A 237 1.31 -1.51 16.32
CA MET A 237 0.29 -0.83 15.52
C MET A 237 0.54 -1.03 14.02
N CYS A 238 1.77 -0.85 13.52
CA CYS A 238 2.11 -1.08 12.12
C CYS A 238 1.85 -2.52 11.67
N VAL A 239 2.19 -3.50 12.51
CA VAL A 239 1.91 -4.92 12.23
C VAL A 239 0.40 -5.19 12.23
N ARG A 240 -0.36 -4.60 13.17
CA ARG A 240 -1.83 -4.70 13.21
C ARG A 240 -2.44 -4.10 11.94
N ALA A 241 -1.97 -2.93 11.50
CA ALA A 241 -2.42 -2.28 10.27
C ALA A 241 -2.19 -3.14 9.02
N ALA A 242 -1.01 -3.73 8.87
CA ALA A 242 -0.70 -4.65 7.77
C ALA A 242 -1.62 -5.89 7.80
N ARG A 243 -1.86 -6.47 8.98
CA ARG A 243 -2.77 -7.61 9.18
C ARG A 243 -4.22 -7.26 8.87
N ALA A 244 -4.69 -6.06 9.22
CA ALA A 244 -6.04 -5.60 8.91
C ALA A 244 -6.32 -5.58 7.40
N MET A 245 -5.29 -5.35 6.56
CA MET A 245 -5.39 -5.45 5.11
C MET A 245 -5.22 -6.89 4.59
N GLY A 246 -4.70 -7.82 5.39
CA GLY A 246 -4.29 -9.16 4.95
C GLY A 246 -2.93 -9.18 4.26
N LEU A 247 -2.09 -8.16 4.46
CA LEU A 247 -0.79 -8.04 3.83
C LEU A 247 0.30 -8.71 4.66
N ILE A 248 1.14 -9.49 3.99
CA ILE A 248 2.36 -10.07 4.54
C ILE A 248 3.50 -9.07 4.46
N VAL A 249 3.62 -8.37 3.33
CA VAL A 249 4.57 -7.29 3.12
C VAL A 249 3.82 -6.00 2.94
N ALA A 250 4.14 -5.00 3.75
CA ALA A 250 3.50 -3.69 3.70
C ALA A 250 4.47 -2.55 4.03
N GLY A 251 4.24 -1.42 3.39
CA GLY A 251 4.76 -0.13 3.85
C GLY A 251 3.65 0.58 4.60
N VAL A 252 3.83 0.80 5.89
CA VAL A 252 2.85 1.47 6.75
C VAL A 252 3.34 2.88 7.02
N ASP A 253 2.52 3.86 6.69
CA ASP A 253 2.81 5.26 6.94
C ASP A 253 2.07 5.73 8.19
N LEU A 254 2.80 6.31 9.12
CA LEU A 254 2.26 6.80 10.38
C LEU A 254 2.75 8.20 10.70
N MET A 255 1.96 8.94 11.45
CA MET A 255 2.30 10.22 12.08
C MET A 255 2.30 10.08 13.60
N ARG A 256 3.15 10.86 14.27
CA ARG A 256 3.10 11.05 15.72
C ARG A 256 2.24 12.26 16.04
N SER A 257 1.21 12.08 16.85
CA SER A 257 0.32 13.15 17.30
C SER A 257 0.34 13.27 18.82
N GLN A 258 -0.22 14.35 19.36
CA GLN A 258 -0.36 14.53 20.82
C GLN A 258 -1.18 13.41 21.48
N ARG A 259 -2.09 12.78 20.73
CA ARG A 259 -2.87 11.63 21.21
C ARG A 259 -2.27 10.25 20.86
N GLY A 260 -1.00 10.24 20.44
CA GLY A 260 -0.26 9.04 20.08
C GLY A 260 -0.10 8.87 18.56
N PRO A 261 0.43 7.71 18.12
CA PRO A 261 0.67 7.44 16.70
C PRO A 261 -0.64 7.21 15.94
N LEU A 262 -0.73 7.72 14.71
CA LEU A 262 -1.88 7.59 13.81
C LEU A 262 -1.42 6.98 12.49
N ILE A 263 -2.09 5.95 12.00
CA ILE A 263 -1.79 5.34 10.70
C ILE A 263 -2.49 6.15 9.61
N LEU A 264 -1.72 6.55 8.60
CA LEU A 264 -2.22 7.29 7.44
C LEU A 264 -2.63 6.37 6.30
N GLU A 265 -1.77 5.40 5.97
CA GLU A 265 -2.01 4.46 4.88
C GLU A 265 -1.18 3.19 5.00
N VAL A 266 -1.62 2.14 4.29
CA VAL A 266 -0.94 0.86 4.19
C VAL A 266 -0.70 0.52 2.73
N ASN A 267 0.56 0.45 2.32
CA ASN A 267 0.99 0.24 0.94
C ASN A 267 1.35 -1.22 0.68
N ALA A 268 0.66 -1.89 -0.26
CA ALA A 268 0.87 -3.32 -0.58
C ALA A 268 2.14 -3.62 -1.40
N SER A 269 2.69 -2.62 -2.08
CA SER A 269 3.91 -2.76 -2.91
C SER A 269 4.91 -1.65 -2.59
N PRO A 270 5.39 -1.56 -1.33
CA PRO A 270 6.28 -0.48 -0.93
C PRO A 270 7.60 -0.52 -1.69
N GLY A 271 8.13 0.66 -2.04
CA GLY A 271 9.45 0.79 -2.64
C GLY A 271 10.56 0.47 -1.65
N PHE A 272 11.70 -0.01 -2.15
CA PHE A 272 12.85 -0.36 -1.30
C PHE A 272 13.84 0.80 -1.13
N GLY A 273 13.47 2.03 -1.44
CA GLY A 273 14.28 3.22 -1.14
C GLY A 273 14.69 3.31 0.33
N ILE A 274 13.90 2.74 1.23
CA ILE A 274 14.20 2.63 2.66
C ILE A 274 15.53 1.87 2.94
N GLU A 275 15.95 0.92 2.08
CA GLU A 275 17.24 0.23 2.21
C GLU A 275 18.42 1.20 2.09
N LYS A 276 18.28 2.21 1.19
CA LYS A 276 19.33 3.22 0.98
C LYS A 276 19.54 4.10 2.20
N VAL A 277 18.44 4.44 2.89
CA VAL A 277 18.46 5.28 4.09
C VAL A 277 18.89 4.47 5.32
N THR A 278 18.27 3.31 5.54
CA THR A 278 18.44 2.56 6.80
C THR A 278 19.59 1.55 6.77
N LYS A 279 20.15 1.28 5.59
CA LYS A 279 21.14 0.20 5.35
C LYS A 279 20.64 -1.19 5.79
N ARG A 280 19.32 -1.36 5.91
CA ARG A 280 18.70 -2.63 6.27
C ARG A 280 18.35 -3.42 5.00
N ASN A 281 18.74 -4.70 4.94
CA ASN A 281 18.43 -5.59 3.82
C ASN A 281 16.96 -6.06 3.88
N VAL A 282 16.05 -5.23 3.37
CA VAL A 282 14.59 -5.51 3.34
C VAL A 282 14.29 -6.66 2.39
N ALA A 283 14.93 -6.68 1.22
CA ALA A 283 14.76 -7.77 0.26
C ALA A 283 15.15 -9.13 0.86
N GLY A 284 16.28 -9.19 1.58
CA GLY A 284 16.70 -10.39 2.30
C GLY A 284 15.68 -10.85 3.35
N LYS A 285 15.07 -9.91 4.11
CA LYS A 285 14.03 -10.24 5.10
C LYS A 285 12.76 -10.81 4.47
N ILE A 286 12.42 -10.36 3.28
CA ILE A 286 11.30 -10.91 2.52
C ILE A 286 11.60 -12.35 2.09
N ILE A 287 12.79 -12.61 1.54
CA ILE A 287 13.16 -13.96 1.12
C ILE A 287 13.28 -14.93 2.33
N GLU A 288 13.85 -14.48 3.45
CA GLU A 288 13.86 -15.27 4.70
C GLU A 288 12.43 -15.63 5.16
N TYR A 289 11.50 -14.69 5.06
CA TYR A 289 10.11 -14.96 5.41
C TYR A 289 9.49 -16.02 4.48
N ILE A 290 9.76 -15.94 3.18
CA ILE A 290 9.32 -16.92 2.19
C ILE A 290 9.86 -18.31 2.53
N GLU A 291 11.15 -18.45 2.79
CA GLU A 291 11.81 -19.73 3.12
C GLU A 291 11.16 -20.42 4.30
N ARG A 292 10.77 -19.64 5.33
CA ARG A 292 10.14 -20.16 6.55
C ARG A 292 8.66 -20.52 6.39
N ASN A 293 7.97 -19.94 5.40
CA ASN A 293 6.51 -20.00 5.33
C ASN A 293 5.96 -20.61 4.04
N ALA A 294 6.71 -20.66 2.94
CA ALA A 294 6.19 -21.11 1.64
C ALA A 294 5.78 -22.60 1.63
N LYS A 295 6.38 -23.43 2.46
CA LYS A 295 6.01 -24.86 2.61
C LYS A 295 4.71 -25.09 3.40
N ARG A 296 4.17 -24.05 4.06
CA ARG A 296 2.92 -24.14 4.81
C ARG A 296 1.76 -23.89 3.85
N GLN A 297 0.65 -24.60 4.05
CA GLN A 297 -0.53 -24.38 3.22
C GLN A 297 -0.93 -22.89 3.20
N PRO A 298 -1.32 -22.37 2.02
CA PRO A 298 -1.76 -20.98 1.91
C PRO A 298 -2.89 -20.69 2.89
N ARG A 299 -2.73 -19.67 3.72
CA ARG A 299 -3.79 -19.26 4.64
C ARG A 299 -4.98 -18.72 3.86
N LYS A 300 -6.19 -19.23 4.15
CA LYS A 300 -7.42 -18.62 3.64
C LYS A 300 -7.50 -17.16 4.10
N ASP A 301 -8.01 -16.30 3.23
CA ASP A 301 -8.29 -14.93 3.62
C ASP A 301 -9.42 -14.92 4.66
N LYS A 302 -9.17 -14.34 5.82
CA LYS A 302 -10.10 -14.33 6.96
C LYS A 302 -10.70 -12.94 7.22
N ILE A 303 -10.33 -11.94 6.41
CA ILE A 303 -10.75 -10.56 6.67
C ILE A 303 -12.22 -10.35 6.29
N GLY A 304 -12.69 -11.05 5.25
CA GLY A 304 -14.12 -11.12 4.91
C GLY A 304 -14.75 -9.85 4.34
N ALA A 305 -14.00 -8.77 4.16
CA ALA A 305 -14.55 -7.49 3.68
C ALA A 305 -13.90 -7.02 2.39
#